data_011e375fef817ebf6a56a19070185218
#
_entry.id   011e375fef817ebf6a56a19070185218
#
_cell.length_a   1.000
_cell.length_b   1.000
_cell.length_c   1.000
_cell.angle_alpha   90.00
_cell.angle_beta   90.00
_cell.angle_gamma   90.00
#
_symmetry.space_group_name_H-M   'P 1'
#
loop_
_entity.id
_entity.type
_entity.pdbx_description
1 polymer ?
#
loop_
_entity_poly.entity_id
_entity_poly.type
_entity_poly.pdbx_seq_one_letter_code
_entity_poly.pdbx_strand_id
1 'polypeptide(L)'
;DVTVLGVEESHFDLDYYGAPGVQVVPTMQGTDATVAATAYVTAPAGCTVHFAITNRNGDPVAEADADAANAKTNIKIENAHLWHGTEDPYLYTLTVTLLQNGKAVDEIATRFGCRSFAIDPQKGFILNGKPYPLRGVSRHQDRPGIGNALTAKEHTEDMDLICELGANTIRLAHYQHSQTFYDLCDERGMVVWAEIPYISRHMPGGKANTISQMTELICQNSNHPSIVAVSYTHLRAHETSLHL
;
A
#
# COMPACT_ATOMS: atom_id res chain seq x y z
N ASP A 1 3.19 13.84 14.84
CA ASP A 1 4.08 14.87 14.30
C ASP A 1 3.38 15.57 13.14
N VAL A 2 3.73 16.84 12.91
CA VAL A 2 3.27 17.63 11.76
C VAL A 2 4.50 18.02 10.95
N THR A 3 4.49 17.67 9.66
CA THR A 3 5.56 18.04 8.74
C THR A 3 5.03 19.06 7.75
N VAL A 4 5.77 20.15 7.54
CA VAL A 4 5.48 21.15 6.51
C VAL A 4 6.49 20.96 5.39
N LEU A 5 5.99 20.67 4.19
CA LEU A 5 6.80 20.53 2.99
C LEU A 5 6.64 21.77 2.10
N GLY A 6 7.74 22.34 1.64
CA GLY A 6 7.77 23.31 0.56
C GLY A 6 7.96 22.58 -0.76
N VAL A 7 7.13 22.91 -1.75
CA VAL A 7 7.24 22.34 -3.12
C VAL A 7 7.40 23.45 -4.14
N GLU A 8 8.00 23.14 -5.27
CA GLU A 8 8.08 24.04 -6.41
C GLU A 8 6.72 24.18 -7.11
N GLU A 9 6.58 25.11 -8.04
CA GLU A 9 5.35 25.28 -8.85
C GLU A 9 5.00 24.00 -9.61
N SER A 10 6.02 23.27 -10.09
CA SER A 10 5.87 21.95 -10.70
C SER A 10 6.19 20.88 -9.64
N HIS A 11 5.21 20.09 -9.26
CA HIS A 11 5.35 19.10 -8.17
C HIS A 11 4.38 17.91 -8.35
N PHE A 12 4.59 16.84 -7.60
CA PHE A 12 3.63 15.76 -7.48
C PHE A 12 2.40 16.24 -6.71
N ASP A 13 1.23 15.84 -7.17
CA ASP A 13 -0.06 16.30 -6.65
C ASP A 13 -0.22 15.96 -5.16
N LEU A 14 -0.47 16.99 -4.36
CA LEU A 14 -0.68 16.89 -2.92
C LEU A 14 -2.17 16.66 -2.56
N ASP A 15 -3.08 16.88 -3.50
CA ASP A 15 -4.52 16.82 -3.28
C ASP A 15 -5.15 15.48 -3.66
N TYR A 16 -4.36 14.52 -4.16
CA TYR A 16 -4.86 13.20 -4.53
C TYR A 16 -5.16 12.35 -3.30
N TYR A 17 -6.26 12.66 -2.61
CA TYR A 17 -6.73 11.95 -1.40
C TYR A 17 -5.68 11.79 -0.30
N GLY A 18 -4.69 12.66 -0.22
CA GLY A 18 -3.55 12.54 0.71
C GLY A 18 -2.59 11.38 0.39
N ALA A 19 -2.70 10.81 -0.82
CA ALA A 19 -1.76 9.81 -1.32
C ALA A 19 -0.44 10.46 -1.78
N PRO A 20 0.64 9.68 -1.94
CA PRO A 20 1.96 10.21 -2.29
C PRO A 20 2.07 10.74 -3.74
N GLY A 21 0.97 10.82 -4.50
CA GLY A 21 0.98 11.31 -5.89
C GLY A 21 1.52 10.30 -6.92
N VAL A 22 1.83 9.08 -6.49
CA VAL A 22 2.29 7.98 -7.36
C VAL A 22 1.55 6.71 -7.02
N GLN A 23 0.99 6.04 -8.03
CA GLN A 23 0.31 4.75 -7.91
C GLN A 23 1.04 3.68 -8.73
N VAL A 24 1.22 2.50 -8.14
CA VAL A 24 1.90 1.36 -8.74
C VAL A 24 1.02 0.12 -8.67
N VAL A 25 0.72 -0.48 -9.81
CA VAL A 25 -0.12 -1.67 -9.89
C VAL A 25 0.60 -2.77 -10.68
N PRO A 26 1.33 -3.67 -10.02
CA PRO A 26 1.94 -4.83 -10.66
C PRO A 26 0.89 -5.86 -11.04
N THR A 27 0.99 -6.41 -12.24
CA THR A 27 0.17 -7.54 -12.73
C THR A 27 1.08 -8.65 -13.24
N MET A 28 0.92 -9.84 -12.69
CA MET A 28 1.73 -11.00 -13.08
C MET A 28 1.25 -11.62 -14.39
N GLN A 29 2.18 -11.94 -15.28
CA GLN A 29 1.96 -12.64 -16.55
C GLN A 29 2.98 -13.78 -16.66
N GLY A 30 2.63 -14.94 -16.11
CA GLY A 30 3.60 -16.03 -15.95
C GLY A 30 4.67 -15.66 -14.92
N THR A 31 5.94 -15.64 -15.35
CA THR A 31 7.09 -15.21 -14.51
C THR A 31 7.37 -13.71 -14.60
N ASP A 32 6.81 -13.02 -15.58
CA ASP A 32 7.01 -11.61 -15.81
C ASP A 32 5.95 -10.78 -15.08
N ALA A 33 6.27 -9.53 -14.75
CA ALA A 33 5.32 -8.57 -14.26
C ALA A 33 5.19 -7.39 -15.23
N THR A 34 3.96 -6.90 -15.41
CA THR A 34 3.69 -5.60 -16.01
C THR A 34 3.31 -4.64 -14.88
N VAL A 35 4.10 -3.61 -14.69
CA VAL A 35 3.92 -2.58 -13.65
C VAL A 35 3.25 -1.38 -14.29
N ALA A 36 1.94 -1.22 -14.05
CA ALA A 36 1.24 0.01 -14.42
C ALA A 36 1.58 1.09 -13.39
N ALA A 37 2.29 2.12 -13.80
CA ALA A 37 2.66 3.27 -12.98
C ALA A 37 1.89 4.52 -13.43
N THR A 38 1.35 5.26 -12.47
CA THR A 38 0.67 6.54 -12.71
C THR A 38 1.25 7.57 -11.76
N ALA A 39 1.68 8.71 -12.28
CA ALA A 39 2.02 9.88 -11.48
C ALA A 39 0.93 10.94 -11.63
N TYR A 40 0.53 11.52 -10.54
CA TYR A 40 -0.38 12.66 -10.46
C TYR A 40 0.49 13.90 -10.24
N VAL A 41 0.49 14.81 -11.17
CA VAL A 41 1.40 15.96 -11.16
C VAL A 41 0.68 17.26 -11.45
N THR A 42 1.06 18.31 -10.76
CA THR A 42 0.77 19.70 -11.08
C THR A 42 1.99 20.28 -11.79
N ALA A 43 1.90 20.47 -13.11
CA ALA A 43 3.03 20.94 -13.90
C ALA A 43 2.57 21.66 -15.19
N PRO A 44 3.34 22.66 -15.68
CA PRO A 44 3.08 23.31 -16.96
C PRO A 44 3.33 22.33 -18.13
N ALA A 45 2.84 22.72 -19.31
CA ALA A 45 3.08 21.95 -20.53
C ALA A 45 4.60 21.83 -20.83
N GLY A 46 5.01 20.66 -21.36
CA GLY A 46 6.39 20.38 -21.71
C GLY A 46 7.24 19.80 -20.58
N CYS A 47 6.65 19.52 -19.42
CA CYS A 47 7.29 18.68 -18.40
C CYS A 47 7.16 17.21 -18.76
N THR A 48 8.14 16.40 -18.34
CA THR A 48 8.15 14.94 -18.50
C THR A 48 8.31 14.27 -17.16
N VAL A 49 7.87 13.01 -17.07
CA VAL A 49 8.01 12.18 -15.87
C VAL A 49 8.85 10.96 -16.23
N HIS A 50 9.94 10.78 -15.52
CA HIS A 50 10.79 9.60 -15.61
C HIS A 50 10.46 8.61 -14.51
N PHE A 51 10.27 7.34 -14.87
CA PHE A 51 9.97 6.23 -13.98
C PHE A 51 11.14 5.25 -14.01
N ALA A 52 11.80 5.01 -12.88
CA ALA A 52 12.90 4.08 -12.76
C ALA A 52 12.63 3.04 -11.68
N ILE A 53 12.68 1.76 -12.05
CA ILE A 53 12.54 0.65 -11.12
C ILE A 53 13.91 0.10 -10.78
N THR A 54 14.18 -0.04 -9.49
CA THR A 54 15.36 -0.70 -8.96
C THR A 54 14.98 -1.94 -8.14
N ASN A 55 15.91 -2.89 -8.08
CA ASN A 55 15.79 -4.05 -7.20
C ASN A 55 16.11 -3.70 -5.73
N ARG A 56 16.02 -4.68 -4.83
CA ARG A 56 16.33 -4.51 -3.39
C ARG A 56 17.75 -3.96 -3.12
N ASN A 57 18.69 -4.20 -4.02
CA ASN A 57 20.09 -3.75 -3.87
C ASN A 57 20.32 -2.36 -4.47
N GLY A 58 19.31 -1.77 -5.13
CA GLY A 58 19.43 -0.51 -5.85
C GLY A 58 19.90 -0.66 -7.30
N ASP A 59 20.05 -1.89 -7.82
CA ASP A 59 20.44 -2.09 -9.22
C ASP A 59 19.25 -1.78 -10.15
N PRO A 60 19.50 -1.12 -11.31
CA PRO A 60 18.47 -0.83 -12.29
C PRO A 60 17.80 -2.10 -12.82
N VAL A 61 16.46 -2.06 -12.94
CA VAL A 61 15.65 -3.18 -13.47
C VAL A 61 14.97 -2.78 -14.78
N ALA A 62 14.28 -1.65 -14.78
CA ALA A 62 13.57 -1.14 -15.95
C ALA A 62 13.24 0.34 -15.76
N GLU A 63 13.04 1.07 -16.87
CA GLU A 63 12.70 2.48 -16.86
C GLU A 63 11.72 2.83 -17.99
N ALA A 64 11.03 3.93 -17.86
CA ALA A 64 10.17 4.52 -18.89
C ALA A 64 9.97 6.01 -18.66
N ASP A 65 9.65 6.73 -19.73
CA ASP A 65 9.27 8.13 -19.68
C ASP A 65 7.83 8.33 -20.11
N ALA A 66 7.19 9.39 -19.62
CA ALA A 66 5.87 9.83 -20.05
C ALA A 66 5.77 11.35 -20.05
N ASP A 67 4.83 11.89 -20.82
CA ASP A 67 4.47 13.30 -20.75
C ASP A 67 3.73 13.59 -19.44
N ALA A 68 4.08 14.67 -18.75
CA ALA A 68 3.45 15.04 -17.48
C ALA A 68 1.93 15.28 -17.61
N ALA A 69 1.44 15.68 -18.79
CA ALA A 69 0.00 15.83 -19.03
C ALA A 69 -0.76 14.49 -19.01
N ASN A 70 -0.06 13.35 -19.18
CA ASN A 70 -0.61 12.00 -19.05
C ASN A 70 0.49 11.06 -18.54
N ALA A 71 0.93 11.28 -17.30
CA ALA A 71 2.03 10.58 -16.68
C ALA A 71 1.66 9.14 -16.27
N LYS A 72 1.40 8.30 -17.28
CA LYS A 72 1.07 6.88 -17.14
C LYS A 72 1.94 6.03 -18.04
N THR A 73 2.41 4.91 -17.50
CA THR A 73 3.23 3.96 -18.26
C THR A 73 3.01 2.54 -17.79
N ASN A 74 3.39 1.57 -18.64
CA ASN A 74 3.46 0.16 -18.30
C ASN A 74 4.91 -0.30 -18.46
N ILE A 75 5.54 -0.68 -17.37
CA ILE A 75 6.93 -1.08 -17.32
C ILE A 75 6.99 -2.60 -17.13
N LYS A 76 7.72 -3.30 -17.98
CA LYS A 76 7.89 -4.74 -17.88
C LYS A 76 9.09 -5.09 -16.99
N ILE A 77 8.87 -6.02 -16.06
CA ILE A 77 9.93 -6.68 -15.30
C ILE A 77 9.98 -8.14 -15.75
N GLU A 78 11.06 -8.54 -16.39
CA GLU A 78 11.28 -9.92 -16.81
C GLU A 78 11.72 -10.78 -15.61
N ASN A 79 11.16 -11.98 -15.48
CA ASN A 79 11.42 -12.90 -14.37
C ASN A 79 11.33 -12.19 -13.01
N ALA A 80 10.21 -11.51 -12.76
CA ALA A 80 10.00 -10.71 -11.57
C ALA A 80 10.15 -11.55 -10.29
N HIS A 81 10.95 -11.04 -9.35
CA HIS A 81 11.05 -11.61 -8.01
C HIS A 81 9.77 -11.30 -7.24
N LEU A 82 9.12 -12.33 -6.71
CA LEU A 82 7.80 -12.17 -6.09
C LEU A 82 7.90 -11.75 -4.63
N TRP A 83 6.99 -10.90 -4.19
CA TRP A 83 6.66 -10.74 -2.78
C TRP A 83 5.86 -11.98 -2.34
N HIS A 84 6.44 -12.84 -1.50
CA HIS A 84 5.86 -14.12 -1.12
C HIS A 84 5.58 -14.22 0.38
N GLY A 85 4.97 -13.19 0.95
CA GLY A 85 4.64 -13.17 2.36
C GLY A 85 5.88 -13.27 3.24
N THR A 86 5.76 -13.92 4.40
CA THR A 86 6.86 -14.03 5.39
C THR A 86 8.03 -14.91 4.91
N GLU A 87 7.84 -15.70 3.85
CA GLU A 87 8.91 -16.56 3.31
C GLU A 87 9.91 -15.75 2.50
N ASP A 88 9.45 -14.78 1.71
CA ASP A 88 10.29 -13.90 0.89
C ASP A 88 9.57 -12.57 0.59
N PRO A 89 9.65 -11.59 1.49
CA PRO A 89 9.00 -10.28 1.33
C PRO A 89 9.83 -9.37 0.41
N TYR A 90 9.93 -9.75 -0.88
CA TYR A 90 10.75 -9.02 -1.83
C TYR A 90 10.08 -7.74 -2.31
N LEU A 91 10.78 -6.62 -2.20
CA LEU A 91 10.31 -5.31 -2.62
C LEU A 91 11.22 -4.71 -3.69
N TYR A 92 10.60 -4.10 -4.70
CA TYR A 92 11.21 -3.18 -5.63
C TYR A 92 10.98 -1.74 -5.16
N THR A 93 11.81 -0.83 -5.67
CA THR A 93 11.59 0.62 -5.52
C THR A 93 11.28 1.21 -6.89
N LEU A 94 10.20 1.97 -6.99
CA LEU A 94 9.93 2.86 -8.11
C LEU A 94 10.29 4.28 -7.69
N THR A 95 11.27 4.87 -8.36
CA THR A 95 11.58 6.30 -8.27
C THR A 95 10.93 7.00 -9.45
N VAL A 96 10.18 8.05 -9.17
CA VAL A 96 9.48 8.86 -10.17
C VAL A 96 9.98 10.28 -10.07
N THR A 97 10.59 10.78 -11.13
CA THR A 97 11.21 12.11 -11.19
C THR A 97 10.44 13.00 -12.17
N LEU A 98 9.97 14.14 -11.69
CA LEU A 98 9.37 15.18 -12.53
C LEU A 98 10.47 16.07 -13.12
N LEU A 99 10.52 16.17 -14.44
CA LEU A 99 11.52 16.90 -15.17
C LEU A 99 10.90 18.13 -15.85
N GLN A 100 11.49 19.30 -15.63
CA GLN A 100 11.16 20.52 -16.34
C GLN A 100 12.41 21.02 -17.10
N ASN A 101 12.31 21.14 -18.42
CA ASN A 101 13.45 21.48 -19.28
C ASN A 101 14.67 20.57 -19.05
N GLY A 102 14.45 19.28 -18.82
CA GLY A 102 15.47 18.28 -18.57
C GLY A 102 16.15 18.34 -17.18
N LYS A 103 15.64 19.15 -16.27
CA LYS A 103 16.10 19.22 -14.87
C LYS A 103 15.05 18.63 -13.95
N ALA A 104 15.50 17.83 -12.99
CA ALA A 104 14.64 17.34 -11.92
C ALA A 104 14.17 18.50 -11.04
N VAL A 105 12.85 18.59 -10.86
CA VAL A 105 12.19 19.60 -10.03
C VAL A 105 11.46 18.99 -8.85
N ASP A 106 11.04 17.73 -8.97
CA ASP A 106 10.47 16.98 -7.85
C ASP A 106 10.72 15.48 -8.03
N GLU A 107 10.76 14.72 -6.92
CA GLU A 107 11.04 13.29 -6.95
C GLU A 107 10.32 12.57 -5.81
N ILE A 108 9.72 11.42 -6.13
CA ILE A 108 9.11 10.51 -5.16
C ILE A 108 9.65 9.10 -5.37
N ALA A 109 10.00 8.44 -4.28
CA ALA A 109 10.30 7.02 -4.27
C ALA A 109 9.23 6.25 -3.49
N THR A 110 8.71 5.16 -4.07
CA THR A 110 7.77 4.26 -3.44
C THR A 110 8.19 2.81 -3.62
N ARG A 111 7.96 1.99 -2.59
CA ARG A 111 8.22 0.56 -2.67
C ARG A 111 6.98 -0.18 -3.13
N PHE A 112 7.16 -1.30 -3.80
CA PHE A 112 6.08 -2.19 -4.21
C PHE A 112 6.58 -3.63 -4.32
N GLY A 113 5.65 -4.58 -4.30
CA GLY A 113 5.95 -6.00 -4.48
C GLY A 113 5.14 -6.62 -5.61
N CYS A 114 5.78 -7.45 -6.42
CA CYS A 114 5.12 -8.22 -7.45
C CYS A 114 4.48 -9.47 -6.85
N ARG A 115 3.17 -9.59 -6.93
CA ARG A 115 2.42 -10.73 -6.41
C ARG A 115 1.09 -10.92 -7.11
N SER A 116 0.55 -12.12 -6.97
CA SER A 116 -0.86 -12.41 -7.24
C SER A 116 -1.51 -13.07 -6.03
N PHE A 117 -2.79 -12.83 -5.80
CA PHE A 117 -3.55 -13.56 -4.78
C PHE A 117 -4.95 -13.89 -5.24
N ALA A 118 -5.53 -14.91 -4.63
CA ALA A 118 -6.91 -15.32 -4.87
C ALA A 118 -7.51 -15.90 -3.57
N ILE A 119 -8.84 -15.93 -3.51
CA ILE A 119 -9.57 -16.62 -2.45
C ILE A 119 -10.32 -17.79 -3.10
N ASP A 120 -9.99 -18.99 -2.70
CA ASP A 120 -10.64 -20.22 -3.15
C ASP A 120 -11.52 -20.76 -2.02
N PRO A 121 -12.82 -21.04 -2.25
CA PRO A 121 -13.72 -21.52 -1.20
C PRO A 121 -13.30 -22.83 -0.54
N GLN A 122 -12.49 -23.66 -1.22
CA GLN A 122 -12.04 -24.96 -0.74
C GLN A 122 -10.60 -24.93 -0.20
N LYS A 123 -9.74 -24.11 -0.81
CA LYS A 123 -8.31 -24.05 -0.51
C LYS A 123 -7.92 -22.87 0.38
N GLY A 124 -8.85 -21.91 0.60
CA GLY A 124 -8.61 -20.70 1.35
C GLY A 124 -7.85 -19.63 0.57
N PHE A 125 -6.98 -18.91 1.24
CA PHE A 125 -6.16 -17.87 0.64
C PHE A 125 -5.00 -18.48 -0.16
N ILE A 126 -4.83 -17.98 -1.38
CA ILE A 126 -3.78 -18.41 -2.31
C ILE A 126 -2.89 -17.20 -2.60
N LEU A 127 -1.59 -17.34 -2.39
CA LEU A 127 -0.58 -16.34 -2.72
C LEU A 127 0.35 -16.91 -3.79
N ASN A 128 0.50 -16.17 -4.90
CA ASN A 128 1.35 -16.57 -6.04
C ASN A 128 1.07 -18.01 -6.53
N GLY A 129 -0.22 -18.36 -6.62
CA GLY A 129 -0.67 -19.67 -7.08
C GLY A 129 -0.55 -20.83 -6.08
N LYS A 130 -0.05 -20.58 -4.86
CA LYS A 130 0.09 -21.60 -3.81
C LYS A 130 -0.85 -21.33 -2.63
N PRO A 131 -1.45 -22.37 -2.02
CA PRO A 131 -2.18 -22.21 -0.76
C PRO A 131 -1.28 -21.58 0.31
N TYR A 132 -1.76 -20.51 0.94
CA TYR A 132 -1.03 -19.77 1.96
C TYR A 132 -1.94 -19.63 3.20
N PRO A 133 -1.88 -20.58 4.15
CA PRO A 133 -2.74 -20.55 5.34
C PRO A 133 -2.49 -19.30 6.18
N LEU A 134 -3.53 -18.51 6.38
CA LEU A 134 -3.45 -17.30 7.19
C LEU A 134 -3.53 -17.62 8.67
N ARG A 135 -2.53 -17.18 9.44
CA ARG A 135 -2.46 -17.27 10.89
C ARG A 135 -2.19 -15.89 11.42
N GLY A 136 -3.20 -15.26 12.00
CA GLY A 136 -3.16 -13.83 12.24
C GLY A 136 -3.56 -13.40 13.63
N VAL A 137 -3.25 -12.14 13.88
CA VAL A 137 -3.64 -11.40 15.07
C VAL A 137 -4.40 -10.14 14.67
N SER A 138 -5.17 -9.58 15.60
CA SER A 138 -5.69 -8.20 15.47
C SER A 138 -4.81 -7.25 16.26
N ARG A 139 -4.51 -6.09 15.69
CA ARG A 139 -3.73 -5.05 16.33
C ARG A 139 -4.51 -3.75 16.41
N HIS A 140 -4.47 -3.12 17.58
CA HIS A 140 -4.81 -1.71 17.77
C HIS A 140 -3.53 -0.86 17.85
N GLN A 141 -3.61 0.39 17.39
CA GLN A 141 -2.49 1.33 17.41
C GLN A 141 -2.53 2.16 18.69
N ASP A 142 -2.34 1.50 19.82
CA ASP A 142 -2.33 2.16 21.12
C ASP A 142 -1.48 1.41 22.15
N ARG A 143 -0.97 2.13 23.16
CA ARG A 143 -0.23 1.57 24.31
C ARG A 143 -0.58 2.26 25.62
N PRO A 144 -0.51 1.55 26.75
CA PRO A 144 -0.67 2.15 28.07
C PRO A 144 0.31 3.32 28.28
N GLY A 145 -0.21 4.44 28.77
CA GLY A 145 0.56 5.62 29.11
C GLY A 145 0.82 6.62 27.97
N ILE A 146 0.76 6.18 26.72
CA ILE A 146 0.98 7.03 25.55
C ILE A 146 -0.21 7.07 24.58
N GLY A 147 -1.21 6.19 24.77
CA GLY A 147 -2.35 6.10 23.87
C GLY A 147 -1.90 5.86 22.43
N ASN A 148 -2.43 6.61 21.48
CA ASN A 148 -2.11 6.51 20.05
C ASN A 148 -0.85 7.27 19.62
N ALA A 149 -0.10 7.86 20.55
CA ALA A 149 1.12 8.62 20.25
C ALA A 149 2.34 7.69 20.06
N LEU A 150 2.18 6.64 19.25
CA LEU A 150 3.24 5.70 18.94
C LEU A 150 4.27 6.31 17.98
N THR A 151 5.53 5.97 18.21
CA THR A 151 6.64 6.28 17.29
C THR A 151 7.03 5.05 16.46
N ALA A 152 7.97 5.19 15.54
CA ALA A 152 8.50 4.06 14.77
C ALA A 152 9.05 2.93 15.67
N LYS A 153 9.57 3.29 16.86
CA LYS A 153 10.07 2.32 17.84
C LYS A 153 8.96 1.38 18.32
N GLU A 154 7.85 1.92 18.79
CA GLU A 154 6.72 1.11 19.29
C GLU A 154 6.09 0.27 18.19
N HIS A 155 6.02 0.81 16.95
CA HIS A 155 5.56 0.04 15.80
C HIS A 155 6.47 -1.14 15.50
N THR A 156 7.79 -0.96 15.58
CA THR A 156 8.77 -2.04 15.35
C THR A 156 8.68 -3.10 16.45
N GLU A 157 8.58 -2.69 17.72
CA GLU A 157 8.41 -3.61 18.84
C GLU A 157 7.15 -4.47 18.72
N ASP A 158 6.01 -3.88 18.32
CA ASP A 158 4.77 -4.63 18.06
C ASP A 158 4.96 -5.64 16.93
N MET A 159 5.60 -5.22 15.83
CA MET A 159 5.87 -6.09 14.69
C MET A 159 6.78 -7.27 15.09
N ASP A 160 7.82 -7.01 15.86
CA ASP A 160 8.75 -8.07 16.32
C ASP A 160 8.03 -9.10 17.21
N LEU A 161 7.15 -8.67 18.12
CA LEU A 161 6.31 -9.56 18.92
C LEU A 161 5.34 -10.39 18.05
N ILE A 162 4.75 -9.78 17.03
CA ILE A 162 3.86 -10.46 16.08
C ILE A 162 4.63 -11.52 15.28
N CYS A 163 5.85 -11.20 14.84
CA CYS A 163 6.73 -12.15 14.17
C CYS A 163 7.14 -13.30 15.09
N GLU A 164 7.46 -13.04 16.37
CA GLU A 164 7.82 -14.05 17.37
C GLU A 164 6.69 -15.04 17.61
N LEU A 165 5.43 -14.59 17.56
CA LEU A 165 4.25 -15.46 17.61
C LEU A 165 4.10 -16.39 16.40
N GLY A 166 4.86 -16.16 15.33
CA GLY A 166 4.75 -16.90 14.08
C GLY A 166 3.50 -16.52 13.26
N ALA A 167 2.94 -15.35 13.48
CA ALA A 167 1.86 -14.82 12.65
C ALA A 167 2.36 -14.42 11.26
N ASN A 168 1.49 -14.59 10.24
CA ASN A 168 1.74 -14.16 8.87
C ASN A 168 0.63 -13.23 8.34
N THR A 169 -0.31 -12.86 9.20
CA THR A 169 -1.46 -12.03 8.86
C THR A 169 -1.80 -11.09 10.01
N ILE A 170 -2.16 -9.87 9.69
CA ILE A 170 -2.55 -8.87 10.69
C ILE A 170 -3.84 -8.19 10.22
N ARG A 171 -4.83 -8.16 11.11
CA ARG A 171 -5.97 -7.28 10.99
C ARG A 171 -5.66 -5.96 11.69
N LEU A 172 -5.62 -4.87 10.95
CA LEU A 172 -5.41 -3.52 11.48
C LEU A 172 -6.76 -2.94 11.92
N ALA A 173 -7.10 -3.23 13.17
CA ALA A 173 -8.41 -2.90 13.75
C ALA A 173 -8.38 -1.50 14.37
N HIS A 174 -9.37 -0.73 14.22
CA HIS A 174 -10.56 -0.67 13.35
C HIS A 174 -10.51 0.59 12.50
N TYR A 175 -9.34 1.05 12.14
CA TYR A 175 -9.03 2.33 11.50
C TYR A 175 -7.70 2.25 10.74
N GLN A 176 -7.44 3.23 9.89
CA GLN A 176 -6.17 3.33 9.19
C GLN A 176 -5.02 3.53 10.20
N HIS A 177 -4.01 2.67 10.11
CA HIS A 177 -2.82 2.74 10.94
C HIS A 177 -1.75 3.66 10.33
N SER A 178 -0.65 3.86 11.06
CA SER A 178 0.50 4.63 10.59
C SER A 178 1.12 4.00 9.33
N GLN A 179 1.57 4.83 8.38
CA GLN A 179 2.32 4.39 7.21
C GLN A 179 3.55 3.57 7.59
N THR A 180 4.25 3.95 8.67
CA THR A 180 5.37 3.16 9.22
C THR A 180 4.98 1.70 9.50
N PHE A 181 3.75 1.45 9.96
CA PHE A 181 3.33 0.08 10.24
C PHE A 181 2.96 -0.71 8.98
N TYR A 182 2.39 -0.05 7.96
CA TYR A 182 2.19 -0.68 6.65
C TYR A 182 3.54 -1.01 5.99
N ASP A 183 4.52 -0.11 6.08
CA ASP A 183 5.89 -0.37 5.60
C ASP A 183 6.52 -1.60 6.27
N LEU A 184 6.37 -1.73 7.58
CA LEU A 184 6.81 -2.91 8.32
C LEU A 184 6.08 -4.18 7.89
N CYS A 185 4.78 -4.10 7.59
CA CYS A 185 4.03 -5.24 7.05
C CYS A 185 4.58 -5.70 5.70
N ASP A 186 4.92 -4.78 4.82
CA ASP A 186 5.54 -5.09 3.53
C ASP A 186 6.90 -5.76 3.70
N GLU A 187 7.76 -5.20 4.57
CA GLU A 187 9.12 -5.67 4.84
C GLU A 187 9.17 -7.03 5.54
N ARG A 188 8.21 -7.30 6.41
CA ARG A 188 8.12 -8.57 7.15
C ARG A 188 7.21 -9.60 6.47
N GLY A 189 6.58 -9.22 5.34
CA GLY A 189 5.74 -10.12 4.56
C GLY A 189 4.39 -10.45 5.18
N MET A 190 3.85 -9.56 6.02
CA MET A 190 2.55 -9.76 6.64
C MET A 190 1.41 -9.53 5.66
N VAL A 191 0.46 -10.45 5.61
CA VAL A 191 -0.79 -10.25 4.87
C VAL A 191 -1.72 -9.35 5.70
N VAL A 192 -2.20 -8.27 5.13
CA VAL A 192 -2.93 -7.24 5.88
C VAL A 192 -4.40 -7.17 5.46
N TRP A 193 -5.25 -7.09 6.48
CA TRP A 193 -6.63 -6.64 6.40
C TRP A 193 -6.71 -5.23 6.99
N ALA A 194 -6.92 -4.21 6.15
CA ALA A 194 -7.03 -2.82 6.53
C ALA A 194 -8.49 -2.39 6.69
N GLU A 195 -8.77 -1.47 7.60
CA GLU A 195 -10.13 -1.05 7.93
C GLU A 195 -10.25 0.48 8.02
N ILE A 196 -11.46 0.99 7.71
CA ILE A 196 -11.87 2.34 8.05
C ILE A 196 -12.66 2.32 9.38
N PRO A 197 -12.72 3.45 10.12
CA PRO A 197 -13.38 3.50 11.44
C PRO A 197 -14.91 3.55 11.35
N TYR A 198 -15.51 2.60 10.67
CA TYR A 198 -16.96 2.44 10.61
C TYR A 198 -17.37 1.15 11.34
N ILE A 199 -17.58 1.28 12.65
CA ILE A 199 -17.69 0.13 13.56
C ILE A 199 -18.97 0.20 14.40
N SER A 200 -19.52 -0.96 14.73
CA SER A 200 -20.54 -1.25 15.75
C SER A 200 -21.93 -0.65 15.53
N ARG A 201 -22.07 0.53 14.96
CA ARG A 201 -23.35 1.20 14.81
C ARG A 201 -23.47 1.93 13.48
N HIS A 202 -24.57 1.69 12.77
CA HIS A 202 -24.88 2.45 11.57
C HIS A 202 -25.13 3.92 11.89
N MET A 203 -24.51 4.80 11.10
CA MET A 203 -24.67 6.26 11.17
C MET A 203 -25.48 6.74 9.96
N PRO A 204 -26.75 7.11 10.11
CA PRO A 204 -27.61 7.47 8.97
C PRO A 204 -27.07 8.60 8.10
N GLY A 205 -26.35 9.57 8.69
CA GLY A 205 -25.69 10.67 7.97
C GLY A 205 -24.28 10.39 7.51
N GLY A 206 -23.72 9.20 7.78
CA GLY A 206 -22.29 8.90 7.61
C GLY A 206 -21.85 8.46 6.21
N LYS A 207 -22.79 8.23 5.27
CA LYS A 207 -22.46 7.63 3.96
C LYS A 207 -21.36 8.34 3.20
N ALA A 208 -21.44 9.65 3.05
CA ALA A 208 -20.44 10.44 2.29
C ALA A 208 -19.07 10.35 2.95
N ASN A 209 -18.99 10.49 4.27
CA ASN A 209 -17.75 10.37 5.03
C ASN A 209 -17.16 8.95 4.94
N THR A 210 -17.99 7.91 5.00
CA THR A 210 -17.55 6.50 4.86
C THR A 210 -16.93 6.26 3.48
N ILE A 211 -17.54 6.79 2.41
CA ILE A 211 -17.01 6.69 1.05
C ILE A 211 -15.68 7.44 0.93
N SER A 212 -15.60 8.67 1.47
CA SER A 212 -14.36 9.45 1.47
C SER A 212 -13.22 8.71 2.16
N GLN A 213 -13.44 8.26 3.39
CA GLN A 213 -12.42 7.50 4.16
C GLN A 213 -11.99 6.21 3.47
N MET A 214 -12.91 5.48 2.82
CA MET A 214 -12.55 4.29 2.06
C MET A 214 -11.73 4.64 0.82
N THR A 215 -12.07 5.72 0.12
CA THR A 215 -11.28 6.21 -1.02
C THR A 215 -9.88 6.62 -0.59
N GLU A 216 -9.76 7.36 0.51
CA GLU A 216 -8.48 7.76 1.10
C GLU A 216 -7.64 6.54 1.51
N LEU A 217 -8.23 5.58 2.22
CA LEU A 217 -7.55 4.34 2.60
C LEU A 217 -6.98 3.60 1.38
N ILE A 218 -7.77 3.46 0.31
CA ILE A 218 -7.36 2.77 -0.92
C ILE A 218 -6.27 3.57 -1.63
N CYS A 219 -6.46 4.87 -1.86
CA CYS A 219 -5.51 5.70 -2.60
C CYS A 219 -4.15 5.81 -1.88
N GLN A 220 -4.17 6.04 -0.56
CA GLN A 220 -2.97 6.21 0.25
C GLN A 220 -2.15 4.93 0.38
N ASN A 221 -2.79 3.76 0.28
CA ASN A 221 -2.14 2.48 0.57
C ASN A 221 -2.09 1.52 -0.63
N SER A 222 -2.42 1.98 -1.83
CA SER A 222 -2.48 1.15 -3.04
C SER A 222 -1.14 0.49 -3.43
N ASN A 223 -0.02 1.07 -2.99
CA ASN A 223 1.32 0.59 -3.34
C ASN A 223 1.83 -0.52 -2.39
N HIS A 224 1.16 -0.74 -1.25
CA HIS A 224 1.57 -1.75 -0.27
C HIS A 224 1.20 -3.17 -0.73
N PRO A 225 2.17 -4.06 -1.02
CA PRO A 225 1.88 -5.44 -1.42
C PRO A 225 1.27 -6.28 -0.30
N SER A 226 1.46 -5.91 0.95
CA SER A 226 0.89 -6.59 2.12
C SER A 226 -0.64 -6.54 2.15
N ILE A 227 -1.27 -5.47 1.67
CA ILE A 227 -2.72 -5.29 1.75
C ILE A 227 -3.43 -6.15 0.71
N VAL A 228 -4.26 -7.08 1.16
CA VAL A 228 -5.07 -7.97 0.31
C VAL A 228 -6.57 -7.77 0.49
N ALA A 229 -6.97 -7.12 1.58
CA ALA A 229 -8.36 -6.82 1.85
C ALA A 229 -8.50 -5.44 2.52
N VAL A 230 -9.50 -4.71 2.10
CA VAL A 230 -9.95 -3.49 2.75
C VAL A 230 -11.42 -3.65 3.15
N SER A 231 -11.78 -3.20 4.34
CA SER A 231 -13.15 -3.37 4.85
C SER A 231 -13.52 -2.20 5.75
N TYR A 232 -14.84 -2.07 5.96
CA TYR A 232 -15.37 -1.39 7.13
C TYR A 232 -15.66 -2.46 8.18
N THR A 233 -15.37 -2.17 9.43
CA THR A 233 -15.57 -3.15 10.50
C THR A 233 -17.03 -3.23 10.87
N HIS A 234 -17.75 -4.17 10.30
CA HIS A 234 -19.05 -4.55 10.78
C HIS A 234 -18.97 -5.94 11.40
N LEU A 235 -18.50 -6.01 12.63
CA LEU A 235 -18.54 -7.24 13.41
C LEU A 235 -19.92 -7.36 14.09
N ARG A 236 -20.89 -7.85 13.36
CA ARG A 236 -22.05 -8.51 13.93
C ARG A 236 -22.02 -9.97 13.50
N ALA A 237 -21.16 -10.74 14.14
CA ALA A 237 -21.14 -12.19 13.98
C ALA A 237 -22.44 -12.87 14.41
N HIS A 238 -23.39 -12.12 15.00
CA HIS A 238 -24.66 -12.62 15.48
C HIS A 238 -25.89 -12.16 14.68
N GLU A 239 -25.75 -11.29 13.67
CA GLU A 239 -26.89 -10.80 12.90
C GLU A 239 -27.11 -11.46 11.54
N THR A 240 -26.17 -12.26 11.04
CA THR A 240 -26.36 -13.00 9.79
C THR A 240 -27.24 -14.22 9.91
N SER A 241 -27.70 -14.59 11.11
CA SER A 241 -28.59 -15.74 11.32
C SER A 241 -30.07 -15.39 11.42
N LEU A 242 -30.48 -14.13 11.28
CA LEU A 242 -31.87 -13.71 11.51
C LEU A 242 -32.61 -13.13 10.29
N HIS A 243 -32.02 -13.15 9.10
CA HIS A 243 -32.70 -12.70 7.87
C HIS A 243 -32.38 -13.62 6.68
N LEU A 244 -32.73 -14.88 6.83
CA LEU A 244 -33.07 -15.79 5.73
C LEU A 244 -34.51 -16.21 5.90
#